data_93516f291d0eeb85dfd6c2086de8da32
#
_entry.id   93516f291d0eeb85dfd6c2086de8da32
#
_cell.length_a   1.000
_cell.length_b   1.000
_cell.length_c   1.000
_cell.angle_alpha   90.00
_cell.angle_beta   90.00
_cell.angle_gamma   90.00
#
_symmetry.space_group_name_H-M   'P 1'
#
loop_
_entity.id
_entity.type
_entity.pdbx_description
1 polymer ?
#
loop_
_entity_poly.entity_id
_entity_poly.type
_entity_poly.pdbx_seq_one_letter_code
_entity_poly.pdbx_strand_id
1 'polypeptide(L)'
;MNLYVYLQGGLGNQMFQYSAGVSALKEYPQFTNLKLDASFYEGQEVKVVKDGHTGRNYDLDVFNISYADVEEAPEGSTMLEGWFQNIKEFENVSDKIRKEFTFNVDFSEQTKKIEDEIYSKVNPIAIHVRRGDYIYNPNCFSYHGVLEKEYYDKSIKMINSHYDNPHFFVFSEDVDWCKQNIKTPNLTIVGSECNDYKDTGHLYLMTKCKSHIIANSSFSWWGAWLGNSELTIGPKKWKRDGTGSDIMLDTWIKI
;
A
#
# COMPACT_ATOMS: atom_id res chain seq x y z
N MET A 1 -16.33 -20.68 -16.43
CA MET A 1 -16.01 -19.47 -17.23
C MET A 1 -14.85 -18.73 -16.56
N ASN A 2 -13.99 -18.03 -17.33
CA ASN A 2 -12.99 -17.15 -16.76
C ASN A 2 -13.61 -15.79 -16.39
N LEU A 3 -13.18 -15.23 -15.27
CA LEU A 3 -13.34 -13.84 -14.91
C LEU A 3 -12.00 -13.13 -15.12
N TYR A 4 -11.99 -12.02 -15.79
CA TYR A 4 -10.79 -11.20 -15.98
C TYR A 4 -10.81 -10.03 -15.02
N VAL A 5 -9.69 -9.73 -14.40
CA VAL A 5 -9.49 -8.53 -13.58
C VAL A 5 -8.52 -7.61 -14.28
N TYR A 6 -8.99 -6.42 -14.64
CA TYR A 6 -8.15 -5.38 -15.23
C TYR A 6 -7.30 -4.73 -14.15
N LEU A 7 -5.98 -4.89 -14.26
CA LEU A 7 -5.02 -4.35 -13.32
C LEU A 7 -4.51 -2.99 -13.79
N GLN A 8 -4.51 -2.00 -12.90
CA GLN A 8 -4.04 -0.65 -13.18
C GLN A 8 -3.47 0.02 -11.94
N GLY A 9 -2.59 1.01 -12.14
CA GLY A 9 -1.98 1.75 -11.06
C GLY A 9 -0.81 1.01 -10.38
N GLY A 10 -0.44 1.40 -9.17
CA GLY A 10 0.66 0.79 -8.41
C GLY A 10 0.24 -0.44 -7.62
N LEU A 11 1.22 -1.10 -6.99
CA LEU A 11 1.05 -2.36 -6.24
C LEU A 11 -0.17 -2.36 -5.31
N GLY A 12 -0.36 -1.33 -4.48
CA GLY A 12 -1.51 -1.29 -3.56
C GLY A 12 -2.87 -1.29 -4.27
N ASN A 13 -2.97 -0.74 -5.49
CA ASN A 13 -4.20 -0.79 -6.29
C ASN A 13 -4.39 -2.19 -6.88
N GLN A 14 -3.34 -2.78 -7.43
CA GLN A 14 -3.38 -4.16 -7.95
C GLN A 14 -3.82 -5.16 -6.88
N MET A 15 -3.36 -4.98 -5.64
CA MET A 15 -3.76 -5.81 -4.50
C MET A 15 -5.27 -5.70 -4.23
N PHE A 16 -5.88 -4.51 -4.29
CA PHE A 16 -7.33 -4.35 -4.17
C PHE A 16 -8.08 -4.99 -5.33
N GLN A 17 -7.63 -4.79 -6.55
CA GLN A 17 -8.23 -5.36 -7.76
C GLN A 17 -8.20 -6.88 -7.73
N TYR A 18 -7.05 -7.48 -7.41
CA TYR A 18 -6.91 -8.91 -7.23
C TYR A 18 -7.87 -9.45 -6.15
N SER A 19 -7.91 -8.80 -5.00
CA SER A 19 -8.75 -9.22 -3.88
C SER A 19 -10.25 -9.20 -4.22
N ALA A 20 -10.70 -8.17 -4.95
CA ALA A 20 -12.06 -8.10 -5.46
C ALA A 20 -12.37 -9.24 -6.46
N GLY A 21 -11.40 -9.57 -7.33
CA GLY A 21 -11.52 -10.71 -8.25
C GLY A 21 -11.67 -12.04 -7.52
N VAL A 22 -10.86 -12.27 -6.48
CA VAL A 22 -10.97 -13.50 -5.64
C VAL A 22 -12.31 -13.56 -4.91
N SER A 23 -12.80 -12.41 -4.42
CA SER A 23 -14.13 -12.31 -3.80
C SER A 23 -15.23 -12.65 -4.79
N ALA A 24 -15.15 -12.10 -6.00
CA ALA A 24 -16.14 -12.35 -7.06
C ALA A 24 -16.21 -13.84 -7.47
N LEU A 25 -15.07 -14.56 -7.50
CA LEU A 25 -15.11 -16.00 -7.74
C LEU A 25 -15.89 -16.78 -6.69
N LYS A 26 -15.84 -16.36 -5.43
CA LYS A 26 -16.61 -16.99 -4.35
C LYS A 26 -18.09 -16.63 -4.44
N GLU A 27 -18.40 -15.42 -4.85
CA GLU A 27 -19.77 -14.90 -4.90
C GLU A 27 -20.54 -15.37 -6.16
N TYR A 28 -19.82 -15.53 -7.29
CA TYR A 28 -20.42 -15.87 -8.59
C TYR A 28 -19.93 -17.23 -9.10
N PRO A 29 -20.62 -18.36 -8.76
CA PRO A 29 -20.17 -19.72 -9.06
C PRO A 29 -20.02 -20.06 -10.55
N GLN A 30 -20.58 -19.25 -11.45
CA GLN A 30 -20.40 -19.40 -12.89
C GLN A 30 -18.95 -19.15 -13.33
N PHE A 31 -18.19 -18.39 -12.54
CA PHE A 31 -16.75 -18.20 -12.76
C PHE A 31 -15.97 -19.26 -11.98
N THR A 32 -15.13 -19.99 -12.67
CA THR A 32 -14.33 -21.08 -12.08
C THR A 32 -12.84 -20.76 -12.06
N ASN A 33 -12.43 -19.68 -12.71
CA ASN A 33 -11.04 -19.25 -12.77
C ASN A 33 -10.94 -17.72 -12.89
N LEU A 34 -9.87 -17.17 -12.30
CA LEU A 34 -9.50 -15.76 -12.36
C LEU A 34 -8.27 -15.61 -13.25
N LYS A 35 -8.33 -14.63 -14.15
CA LYS A 35 -7.21 -14.20 -15.00
C LYS A 35 -6.92 -12.75 -14.75
N LEU A 36 -5.66 -12.37 -14.85
CA LEU A 36 -5.21 -11.01 -14.62
C LEU A 36 -4.89 -10.35 -15.97
N ASP A 37 -5.63 -9.31 -16.31
CA ASP A 37 -5.32 -8.49 -17.48
C ASP A 37 -4.38 -7.36 -17.07
N ALA A 38 -3.13 -7.46 -17.48
CA ALA A 38 -2.07 -6.50 -17.19
C ALA A 38 -1.73 -5.61 -18.40
N SER A 39 -2.59 -5.57 -19.43
CA SER A 39 -2.38 -4.79 -20.66
C SER A 39 -2.18 -3.30 -20.41
N PHE A 40 -2.71 -2.76 -19.29
CA PHE A 40 -2.43 -1.39 -18.85
C PHE A 40 -0.94 -1.07 -18.78
N TYR A 41 -0.08 -2.05 -18.49
CA TYR A 41 1.36 -1.84 -18.30
C TYR A 41 2.17 -2.02 -19.59
N GLU A 42 1.55 -2.53 -20.66
CA GLU A 42 2.21 -2.74 -21.94
C GLU A 42 2.58 -1.40 -22.58
N GLY A 43 3.80 -1.30 -23.09
CA GLY A 43 4.31 -0.07 -23.74
C GLY A 43 4.54 1.12 -22.79
N GLN A 44 4.30 0.98 -21.50
CA GLN A 44 4.72 1.97 -20.52
C GLN A 44 6.23 1.84 -20.31
N GLU A 45 7.02 2.70 -20.97
CA GLU A 45 8.42 2.83 -20.57
C GLU A 45 8.46 3.29 -19.10
N VAL A 46 9.18 2.54 -18.27
CA VAL A 46 9.51 2.96 -16.89
C VAL A 46 10.45 4.17 -17.01
N LYS A 47 9.89 5.32 -17.36
CA LYS A 47 10.60 6.57 -17.27
C LYS A 47 10.53 7.00 -15.82
N VAL A 48 11.68 7.01 -15.16
CA VAL A 48 11.90 7.89 -14.00
C VAL A 48 11.76 9.30 -14.57
N VAL A 49 10.55 9.83 -14.54
CA VAL A 49 10.23 11.04 -15.26
C VAL A 49 10.46 12.20 -14.33
N LYS A 50 11.32 13.12 -14.75
CA LYS A 50 11.44 14.47 -14.18
C LYS A 50 10.09 15.22 -14.16
N ASP A 51 9.06 14.68 -14.82
CA ASP A 51 7.74 15.30 -15.03
C ASP A 51 6.62 14.66 -14.21
N GLY A 52 6.95 13.90 -13.16
CA GLY A 52 5.94 13.40 -12.19
C GLY A 52 5.11 12.18 -12.63
N HIS A 53 5.40 11.57 -13.78
CA HIS A 53 4.84 10.29 -14.17
C HIS A 53 5.78 9.16 -13.72
N THR A 54 5.42 8.44 -12.69
CA THR A 54 6.04 7.15 -12.37
C THR A 54 5.44 6.09 -13.28
N GLY A 55 6.26 5.51 -14.17
CA GLY A 55 5.89 4.29 -14.88
C GLY A 55 5.43 3.24 -13.87
N ARG A 56 4.38 2.50 -14.20
CA ARG A 56 3.85 1.43 -13.37
C ARG A 56 4.07 0.11 -14.08
N ASN A 57 4.22 -0.97 -13.32
CA ASN A 57 4.35 -2.31 -13.84
C ASN A 57 3.37 -3.22 -13.12
N TYR A 58 3.23 -4.44 -13.65
CA TYR A 58 2.68 -5.55 -12.90
C TYR A 58 3.64 -5.92 -11.77
N ASP A 59 3.16 -5.93 -10.54
CA ASP A 59 3.97 -6.11 -9.34
C ASP A 59 3.38 -7.17 -8.37
N LEU A 60 2.31 -7.91 -8.73
CA LEU A 60 1.75 -8.96 -7.87
C LEU A 60 2.59 -10.24 -7.83
N ASP A 61 3.55 -10.39 -8.71
CA ASP A 61 4.49 -11.52 -8.79
C ASP A 61 5.41 -11.65 -7.57
N VAL A 62 5.44 -10.64 -6.72
CA VAL A 62 6.15 -10.66 -5.43
C VAL A 62 5.43 -11.46 -4.33
N PHE A 63 4.21 -11.93 -4.61
CA PHE A 63 3.37 -12.66 -3.65
C PHE A 63 3.06 -14.09 -4.07
N ASN A 64 2.63 -14.91 -3.11
CA ASN A 64 2.16 -16.28 -3.33
C ASN A 64 0.68 -16.33 -3.72
N ILE A 65 0.29 -15.63 -4.79
CA ILE A 65 -1.10 -15.61 -5.25
C ILE A 65 -1.50 -16.88 -5.99
N SER A 66 -2.74 -17.34 -5.78
CA SER A 66 -3.26 -18.57 -6.42
C SER A 66 -3.61 -18.38 -7.89
N TYR A 67 -3.98 -17.16 -8.29
CA TYR A 67 -4.38 -16.83 -9.66
C TYR A 67 -3.34 -15.88 -10.26
N ALA A 68 -2.24 -16.47 -10.75
CA ALA A 68 -1.08 -15.73 -11.27
C ALA A 68 -1.02 -15.67 -12.81
N ASP A 69 -2.03 -16.23 -13.50
CA ASP A 69 -2.07 -16.24 -14.96
C ASP A 69 -2.38 -14.83 -15.48
N VAL A 70 -1.40 -14.23 -16.14
CA VAL A 70 -1.49 -12.91 -16.75
C VAL A 70 -1.68 -13.05 -18.25
N GLU A 71 -2.80 -12.54 -18.77
CA GLU A 71 -3.11 -12.51 -20.20
C GLU A 71 -4.06 -11.35 -20.52
N GLU A 72 -3.97 -10.77 -21.71
CA GLU A 72 -4.95 -9.79 -22.20
C GLU A 72 -6.33 -10.45 -22.34
N ALA A 73 -7.37 -9.78 -21.85
CA ALA A 73 -8.73 -10.29 -21.92
C ALA A 73 -9.23 -10.33 -23.38
N PRO A 74 -9.65 -11.50 -23.91
CA PRO A 74 -10.26 -11.58 -25.25
C PRO A 74 -11.51 -10.70 -25.36
N GLU A 75 -11.82 -10.23 -26.58
CA GLU A 75 -13.03 -9.46 -26.83
C GLU A 75 -14.28 -10.22 -26.39
N GLY A 76 -15.18 -9.54 -25.67
CA GLY A 76 -16.41 -10.13 -25.13
C GLY A 76 -16.23 -10.89 -23.82
N SER A 77 -15.03 -10.90 -23.22
CA SER A 77 -14.80 -11.46 -21.90
C SER A 77 -15.57 -10.72 -20.81
N THR A 78 -15.92 -11.43 -19.73
CA THR A 78 -16.41 -10.77 -18.52
C THR A 78 -15.22 -10.22 -17.75
N MET A 79 -15.18 -8.89 -17.60
CA MET A 79 -14.09 -8.17 -16.96
C MET A 79 -14.58 -7.42 -15.72
N LEU A 80 -13.80 -7.50 -14.65
CA LEU A 80 -13.93 -6.70 -13.45
C LEU A 80 -12.95 -5.53 -13.56
N GLU A 81 -13.49 -4.31 -13.67
CA GLU A 81 -12.72 -3.08 -13.80
C GLU A 81 -13.11 -2.09 -12.71
N GLY A 82 -12.14 -1.55 -11.98
CA GLY A 82 -12.37 -0.58 -10.93
C GLY A 82 -11.20 -0.50 -9.96
N TRP A 83 -11.32 0.36 -8.93
CA TRP A 83 -10.30 0.51 -7.89
C TRP A 83 -10.53 -0.39 -6.68
N PHE A 84 -11.76 -0.74 -6.37
CA PHE A 84 -12.18 -1.65 -5.28
C PHE A 84 -11.54 -1.35 -3.92
N GLN A 85 -11.24 -0.09 -3.65
CA GLN A 85 -10.52 0.36 -2.46
C GLN A 85 -11.45 0.41 -1.22
N ASN A 86 -12.07 -0.73 -0.91
CA ASN A 86 -12.90 -0.90 0.28
C ASN A 86 -12.79 -2.35 0.77
N ILE A 87 -12.64 -2.56 2.08
CA ILE A 87 -12.57 -3.91 2.65
C ILE A 87 -13.81 -4.75 2.31
N LYS A 88 -14.98 -4.12 2.17
CA LYS A 88 -16.24 -4.80 1.83
C LYS A 88 -16.19 -5.55 0.50
N GLU A 89 -15.33 -5.13 -0.41
CA GLU A 89 -15.16 -5.77 -1.72
C GLU A 89 -14.54 -7.18 -1.61
N PHE A 90 -13.85 -7.48 -0.50
CA PHE A 90 -13.17 -8.76 -0.31
C PHE A 90 -13.17 -9.28 1.15
N GLU A 91 -14.01 -8.71 2.02
CA GLU A 91 -14.10 -9.12 3.42
C GLU A 91 -14.41 -10.62 3.57
N ASN A 92 -15.27 -11.15 2.69
CA ASN A 92 -15.67 -12.56 2.65
C ASN A 92 -14.52 -13.54 2.33
N VAL A 93 -13.37 -13.05 1.83
CA VAL A 93 -12.16 -13.83 1.49
C VAL A 93 -10.90 -13.30 2.17
N SER A 94 -11.03 -12.43 3.17
CA SER A 94 -9.91 -11.73 3.80
C SER A 94 -8.82 -12.67 4.33
N ASP A 95 -9.18 -13.82 4.92
CA ASP A 95 -8.21 -14.82 5.40
C ASP A 95 -7.40 -15.47 4.25
N LYS A 96 -8.07 -15.70 3.11
CA LYS A 96 -7.39 -16.20 1.90
C LYS A 96 -6.42 -15.14 1.38
N ILE A 97 -6.86 -13.89 1.28
CA ILE A 97 -6.03 -12.77 0.80
C ILE A 97 -4.79 -12.58 1.69
N ARG A 98 -4.92 -12.64 3.03
CA ARG A 98 -3.76 -12.58 3.93
C ARG A 98 -2.74 -13.69 3.68
N LYS A 99 -3.19 -14.90 3.36
CA LYS A 99 -2.30 -16.02 3.04
C LYS A 99 -1.63 -15.85 1.67
N GLU A 100 -2.37 -15.34 0.70
CA GLU A 100 -1.85 -15.15 -0.66
C GLU A 100 -0.87 -13.98 -0.75
N PHE A 101 -1.09 -12.90 0.00
CA PHE A 101 -0.14 -11.78 0.05
C PHE A 101 1.03 -12.01 1.03
N THR A 102 1.50 -13.26 1.11
CA THR A 102 2.80 -13.57 1.68
C THR A 102 3.87 -13.38 0.63
N PHE A 103 4.94 -12.69 1.01
CA PHE A 103 6.03 -12.37 0.08
C PHE A 103 6.82 -13.64 -0.29
N ASN A 104 7.13 -13.81 -1.58
CA ASN A 104 7.88 -14.93 -2.12
C ASN A 104 9.21 -14.50 -2.74
N VAL A 105 9.78 -13.42 -2.28
CA VAL A 105 11.02 -12.81 -2.78
C VAL A 105 12.07 -12.76 -1.69
N ASP A 106 13.36 -12.83 -2.10
CA ASP A 106 14.48 -12.64 -1.20
C ASP A 106 14.83 -11.16 -1.08
N PHE A 107 14.65 -10.60 0.11
CA PHE A 107 14.99 -9.21 0.36
C PHE A 107 16.50 -9.01 0.55
N SER A 108 16.96 -7.80 0.23
CA SER A 108 18.36 -7.41 0.39
C SER A 108 18.83 -7.47 1.85
N GLU A 109 20.15 -7.55 2.04
CA GLU A 109 20.74 -7.48 3.38
C GLU A 109 20.40 -6.18 4.11
N GLN A 110 20.18 -5.10 3.38
CA GLN A 110 19.79 -3.83 3.99
C GLN A 110 18.35 -3.89 4.53
N THR A 111 17.41 -4.44 3.77
CA THR A 111 16.05 -4.67 4.23
C THR A 111 16.00 -5.60 5.44
N LYS A 112 16.79 -6.70 5.43
CA LYS A 112 16.91 -7.60 6.59
C LYS A 112 17.46 -6.91 7.84
N LYS A 113 18.44 -6.01 7.70
CA LYS A 113 18.95 -5.21 8.83
C LYS A 113 17.89 -4.30 9.43
N ILE A 114 17.06 -3.66 8.60
CA ILE A 114 15.95 -2.84 9.09
C ILE A 114 14.88 -3.72 9.76
N GLU A 115 14.61 -4.92 9.22
CA GLU A 115 13.71 -5.88 9.85
C GLU A 115 14.20 -6.28 11.24
N ASP A 116 15.49 -6.61 11.39
CA ASP A 116 16.13 -6.92 12.68
C ASP A 116 16.04 -5.74 13.65
N GLU A 117 16.23 -4.51 13.14
CA GLU A 117 16.05 -3.30 13.94
C GLU A 117 14.61 -3.18 14.42
N ILE A 118 13.60 -3.37 13.54
CA ILE A 118 12.18 -3.34 13.90
C ILE A 118 11.89 -4.35 15.01
N TYR A 119 12.34 -5.61 14.88
CA TYR A 119 12.12 -6.65 15.89
C TYR A 119 12.85 -6.39 17.21
N SER A 120 13.91 -5.57 17.21
CA SER A 120 14.60 -5.17 18.44
C SER A 120 13.82 -4.16 19.28
N LYS A 121 12.77 -3.54 18.74
CA LYS A 121 11.97 -2.50 19.42
C LYS A 121 10.72 -3.11 20.05
N VAL A 122 10.35 -2.62 21.22
CA VAL A 122 9.12 -3.03 21.92
C VAL A 122 7.87 -2.51 21.21
N ASN A 123 7.93 -1.27 20.77
CA ASN A 123 6.85 -0.59 20.10
C ASN A 123 7.32 0.02 18.76
N PRO A 124 7.55 -0.81 17.71
CA PRO A 124 7.89 -0.30 16.37
C PRO A 124 6.65 0.23 15.68
N ILE A 125 6.72 1.48 15.23
CA ILE A 125 5.60 2.20 14.61
C ILE A 125 6.00 2.58 13.19
N ALA A 126 5.24 2.16 12.20
CA ALA A 126 5.42 2.60 10.82
C ALA A 126 4.79 3.97 10.59
N ILE A 127 5.51 4.87 9.94
CA ILE A 127 4.97 6.11 9.38
C ILE A 127 5.18 6.06 7.86
N HIS A 128 4.11 6.11 7.09
CA HIS A 128 4.24 6.28 5.64
C HIS A 128 4.01 7.73 5.25
N VAL A 129 4.95 8.28 4.49
CA VAL A 129 4.88 9.64 3.94
C VAL A 129 4.83 9.54 2.42
N ARG A 130 3.69 9.89 1.83
CA ARG A 130 3.48 9.88 0.38
C ARG A 130 3.56 11.29 -0.17
N ARG A 131 4.58 11.55 -0.99
CA ARG A 131 4.82 12.87 -1.57
C ARG A 131 5.08 12.79 -3.08
N GLY A 132 6.14 12.22 -3.54
CA GLY A 132 6.54 11.96 -4.93
C GLY A 132 5.61 12.54 -6.01
N ASP A 133 4.96 11.67 -6.76
CA ASP A 133 4.00 12.04 -7.81
C ASP A 133 2.82 12.90 -7.30
N TYR A 134 2.48 12.82 -6.02
CA TYR A 134 1.44 13.67 -5.41
C TYR A 134 1.83 15.14 -5.35
N ILE A 135 3.11 15.50 -5.47
CA ILE A 135 3.59 16.88 -5.53
C ILE A 135 3.91 17.29 -6.96
N TYR A 136 4.65 16.42 -7.68
CA TYR A 136 5.21 16.79 -8.97
C TYR A 136 4.20 16.66 -10.13
N ASN A 137 3.14 15.87 -9.97
CA ASN A 137 2.08 15.74 -10.98
C ASN A 137 0.85 16.58 -10.56
N PRO A 138 0.52 17.67 -11.28
CA PRO A 138 -0.60 18.54 -10.94
C PRO A 138 -1.95 17.81 -10.86
N ASN A 139 -2.18 16.78 -11.68
CA ASN A 139 -3.41 15.99 -11.66
C ASN A 139 -3.48 15.12 -10.40
N CYS A 140 -2.37 14.46 -10.03
CA CYS A 140 -2.30 13.71 -8.78
C CYS A 140 -2.47 14.61 -7.57
N PHE A 141 -1.83 15.78 -7.55
CA PHE A 141 -1.98 16.76 -6.48
C PHE A 141 -3.42 17.27 -6.35
N SER A 142 -4.06 17.57 -7.49
CA SER A 142 -5.46 18.05 -7.50
C SER A 142 -6.42 16.99 -6.96
N TYR A 143 -6.16 15.72 -7.24
CA TYR A 143 -7.03 14.60 -6.88
C TYR A 143 -6.78 14.10 -5.46
N HIS A 144 -5.53 13.82 -5.11
CA HIS A 144 -5.16 13.21 -3.83
C HIS A 144 -4.82 14.25 -2.76
N GLY A 145 -4.11 15.32 -3.14
CA GLY A 145 -3.44 16.20 -2.19
C GLY A 145 -2.28 15.51 -1.48
N VAL A 146 -1.58 16.23 -0.64
CA VAL A 146 -0.55 15.70 0.26
C VAL A 146 -0.93 15.94 1.70
N LEU A 147 -0.49 15.07 2.59
CA LEU A 147 -0.66 15.27 4.02
C LEU A 147 0.47 16.18 4.52
N GLU A 148 0.07 17.25 5.20
CA GLU A 148 0.98 18.23 5.74
C GLU A 148 1.58 17.79 7.07
N LYS A 149 2.63 18.50 7.50
CA LYS A 149 3.36 18.20 8.74
C LYS A 149 2.45 18.05 9.96
N GLU A 150 1.42 18.87 10.05
CA GLU A 150 0.45 18.89 11.15
C GLU A 150 -0.29 17.57 11.34
N TYR A 151 -0.54 16.83 10.26
CA TYR A 151 -1.11 15.48 10.31
C TYR A 151 -0.17 14.53 11.05
N TYR A 152 1.10 14.52 10.65
CA TYR A 152 2.11 13.65 11.26
C TYR A 152 2.39 14.03 12.71
N ASP A 153 2.49 15.31 13.03
CA ASP A 153 2.69 15.80 14.40
C ASP A 153 1.56 15.34 15.34
N LYS A 154 0.30 15.45 14.89
CA LYS A 154 -0.86 14.99 15.67
C LYS A 154 -0.84 13.47 15.85
N SER A 155 -0.55 12.73 14.78
CA SER A 155 -0.47 11.27 14.82
C SER A 155 0.62 10.79 15.77
N ILE A 156 1.83 11.36 15.67
CA ILE A 156 2.96 11.04 16.56
C ILE A 156 2.61 11.34 18.02
N LYS A 157 1.95 12.46 18.28
CA LYS A 157 1.50 12.80 19.64
C LYS A 157 0.52 11.76 20.18
N MET A 158 -0.42 11.27 19.36
CA MET A 158 -1.36 10.23 19.77
C MET A 158 -0.65 8.91 20.07
N ILE A 159 0.28 8.49 19.22
CA ILE A 159 1.11 7.29 19.44
C ILE A 159 1.90 7.41 20.75
N ASN A 160 2.56 8.56 20.99
CA ASN A 160 3.32 8.80 22.22
C ASN A 160 2.44 8.81 23.48
N SER A 161 1.14 9.08 23.36
CA SER A 161 0.21 8.98 24.49
C SER A 161 -0.31 7.57 24.73
N HIS A 162 -0.15 6.66 23.76
CA HIS A 162 -0.64 5.29 23.81
C HIS A 162 0.45 4.27 24.15
N TYR A 163 1.68 4.51 23.69
CA TYR A 163 2.81 3.60 23.88
C TYR A 163 3.93 4.25 24.69
N ASP A 164 4.51 3.50 25.61
CA ASP A 164 5.75 3.88 26.27
C ASP A 164 6.93 3.68 25.32
N ASN A 165 7.71 4.74 25.11
CA ASN A 165 8.94 4.71 24.33
C ASN A 165 8.78 4.09 22.90
N PRO A 166 7.83 4.57 22.06
CA PRO A 166 7.68 4.07 20.70
C PRO A 166 8.92 4.44 19.85
N HIS A 167 9.25 3.57 18.88
CA HIS A 167 10.27 3.83 17.88
C HIS A 167 9.61 3.92 16.51
N PHE A 168 9.82 5.03 15.80
CA PHE A 168 9.18 5.31 14.53
C PHE A 168 10.09 4.94 13.36
N PHE A 169 9.57 4.15 12.44
CA PHE A 169 10.18 3.83 11.15
C PHE A 169 9.43 4.58 10.06
N VAL A 170 10.10 5.52 9.41
CA VAL A 170 9.47 6.37 8.36
C VAL A 170 9.82 5.84 7.00
N PHE A 171 8.82 5.53 6.22
CA PHE A 171 8.90 5.03 4.84
C PHE A 171 8.45 6.12 3.88
N SER A 172 9.31 6.54 2.97
CA SER A 172 9.02 7.60 2.00
C SER A 172 10.00 7.59 0.84
N GLU A 173 9.52 8.04 -0.31
CA GLU A 173 10.34 8.44 -1.45
C GLU A 173 10.97 9.85 -1.27
N ASP A 174 10.43 10.68 -0.37
CA ASP A 174 10.92 12.03 -0.05
C ASP A 174 11.62 12.06 1.32
N VAL A 175 12.80 11.41 1.36
CA VAL A 175 13.61 11.27 2.59
C VAL A 175 14.02 12.63 3.16
N ASP A 176 14.33 13.61 2.30
CA ASP A 176 14.78 14.92 2.75
C ASP A 176 13.67 15.71 3.43
N TRP A 177 12.46 15.65 2.88
CA TRP A 177 11.30 16.22 3.57
C TRP A 177 11.06 15.54 4.92
N CYS A 178 11.16 14.22 4.97
CA CYS A 178 11.01 13.48 6.24
C CYS A 178 12.04 13.91 7.28
N LYS A 179 13.33 14.02 6.91
CA LYS A 179 14.39 14.52 7.80
C LYS A 179 14.12 15.92 8.34
N GLN A 180 13.50 16.78 7.53
CA GLN A 180 13.21 18.16 7.92
C GLN A 180 11.97 18.28 8.80
N ASN A 181 10.93 17.49 8.54
CA ASN A 181 9.58 17.68 9.06
C ASN A 181 9.13 16.67 10.12
N ILE A 182 9.60 15.42 10.07
CA ILE A 182 9.26 14.41 11.08
C ILE A 182 10.27 14.50 12.23
N LYS A 183 9.78 14.92 13.40
CA LYS A 183 10.63 15.13 14.59
C LYS A 183 10.09 14.35 15.77
N THR A 184 10.84 13.33 16.15
CA THR A 184 10.60 12.50 17.33
C THR A 184 11.93 11.89 17.82
N PRO A 185 12.11 11.62 19.12
CA PRO A 185 13.39 11.14 19.66
C PRO A 185 13.88 9.82 19.07
N ASN A 186 12.96 8.85 18.90
CA ASN A 186 13.31 7.49 18.44
C ASN A 186 12.84 7.33 17.00
N LEU A 187 13.71 7.61 16.03
CA LEU A 187 13.37 7.70 14.62
C LEU A 187 14.42 7.02 13.75
N THR A 188 13.97 6.10 12.89
CA THR A 188 14.72 5.55 11.77
C THR A 188 14.00 5.92 10.48
N ILE A 189 14.69 6.59 9.55
CA ILE A 189 14.13 6.89 8.21
C ILE A 189 14.65 5.83 7.25
N VAL A 190 13.73 5.08 6.67
CA VAL A 190 14.00 4.01 5.70
C VAL A 190 13.94 4.63 4.31
N GLY A 191 15.07 4.66 3.64
CA GLY A 191 15.21 5.27 2.33
C GLY A 191 15.18 4.26 1.18
N SER A 192 15.68 4.70 0.02
CA SER A 192 15.69 3.90 -1.21
C SER A 192 16.59 2.67 -1.17
N GLU A 193 17.46 2.55 -0.17
CA GLU A 193 18.28 1.36 0.05
C GLU A 193 17.50 0.09 0.39
N CYS A 194 16.21 0.25 0.77
CA CYS A 194 15.27 -0.83 1.04
C CYS A 194 14.16 -0.93 -0.02
N ASN A 195 14.37 -0.36 -1.21
CA ASN A 195 13.43 -0.40 -2.33
C ASN A 195 13.56 -1.70 -3.15
N ASP A 196 13.68 -2.83 -2.47
CA ASP A 196 13.69 -4.13 -3.13
C ASP A 196 12.42 -4.30 -3.97
N TYR A 197 12.56 -4.81 -5.19
CA TYR A 197 11.42 -5.08 -6.06
C TYR A 197 10.44 -3.89 -6.14
N LYS A 198 10.97 -2.67 -6.40
CA LYS A 198 10.16 -1.44 -6.54
C LYS A 198 9.26 -1.15 -5.33
N ASP A 199 9.84 -0.76 -4.24
CA ASP A 199 9.16 -0.41 -2.99
C ASP A 199 8.52 -1.59 -2.22
N THR A 200 8.57 -2.82 -2.73
CA THR A 200 8.06 -4.01 -2.02
C THR A 200 8.75 -4.21 -0.68
N GLY A 201 10.05 -3.89 -0.59
CA GLY A 201 10.78 -3.91 0.67
C GLY A 201 10.19 -2.96 1.72
N HIS A 202 9.74 -1.77 1.32
CA HIS A 202 9.04 -0.85 2.22
C HIS A 202 7.70 -1.44 2.69
N LEU A 203 6.90 -2.02 1.78
CA LEU A 203 5.64 -2.68 2.16
C LEU A 203 5.90 -3.82 3.15
N TYR A 204 6.88 -4.67 2.86
CA TYR A 204 7.30 -5.76 3.72
C TYR A 204 7.65 -5.27 5.13
N LEU A 205 8.53 -4.28 5.24
CA LEU A 205 8.97 -3.73 6.53
C LEU A 205 7.81 -3.08 7.30
N MET A 206 6.89 -2.39 6.62
CA MET A 206 5.70 -1.87 7.26
C MET A 206 4.86 -2.98 7.90
N THR A 207 4.74 -4.15 7.26
CA THR A 207 3.98 -5.28 7.85
C THR A 207 4.60 -5.84 9.14
N LYS A 208 5.88 -5.52 9.44
CA LYS A 208 6.58 -5.96 10.66
C LYS A 208 6.39 -5.00 11.83
N CYS A 209 5.87 -3.81 11.57
CA CYS A 209 5.62 -2.84 12.62
C CYS A 209 4.32 -3.15 13.38
N LYS A 210 4.31 -2.79 14.65
CA LYS A 210 3.21 -3.04 15.59
C LYS A 210 2.00 -2.15 15.33
N SER A 211 2.23 -0.90 14.95
CA SER A 211 1.20 0.12 14.70
C SER A 211 1.59 1.04 13.56
N HIS A 212 0.61 1.77 13.01
CA HIS A 212 0.81 2.48 11.75
C HIS A 212 0.21 3.88 11.77
N ILE A 213 0.96 4.83 11.21
CA ILE A 213 0.48 6.13 10.74
C ILE A 213 0.53 6.08 9.22
N ILE A 214 -0.63 5.98 8.57
CA ILE A 214 -0.70 5.79 7.12
C ILE A 214 -0.95 7.11 6.39
N ALA A 215 -0.41 7.22 5.18
CA ALA A 215 -0.80 8.27 4.25
C ALA A 215 -2.12 7.91 3.53
N ASN A 216 -2.66 8.85 2.74
CA ASN A 216 -3.75 8.62 1.79
C ASN A 216 -3.26 7.81 0.57
N SER A 217 -2.78 6.59 0.83
CA SER A 217 -2.16 5.70 -0.15
C SER A 217 -2.59 4.26 0.09
N SER A 218 -3.10 3.61 -0.97
CA SER A 218 -3.43 2.18 -0.95
C SER A 218 -2.25 1.32 -0.51
N PHE A 219 -1.01 1.74 -0.79
CA PHE A 219 0.20 1.06 -0.39
C PHE A 219 0.34 0.95 1.14
N SER A 220 0.23 2.07 1.87
CA SER A 220 0.32 2.04 3.33
C SER A 220 -0.92 1.47 4.01
N TRP A 221 -2.08 1.53 3.34
CA TRP A 221 -3.27 0.82 3.80
C TRP A 221 -2.99 -0.69 3.90
N TRP A 222 -2.40 -1.27 2.84
CA TRP A 222 -2.01 -2.69 2.83
C TRP A 222 -0.93 -3.01 3.86
N GLY A 223 0.05 -2.13 4.07
CA GLY A 223 1.07 -2.31 5.11
C GLY A 223 0.43 -2.49 6.49
N ALA A 224 -0.50 -1.61 6.85
CA ALA A 224 -1.22 -1.69 8.12
C ALA A 224 -2.16 -2.92 8.20
N TRP A 225 -2.88 -3.22 7.13
CA TRP A 225 -3.83 -4.32 7.13
C TRP A 225 -3.14 -5.68 7.19
N LEU A 226 -2.12 -5.92 6.39
CA LEU A 226 -1.33 -7.16 6.40
C LEU A 226 -0.54 -7.34 7.69
N GLY A 227 -0.03 -6.26 8.29
CA GLY A 227 0.72 -6.28 9.54
C GLY A 227 -0.13 -6.53 10.79
N ASN A 228 -1.46 -6.70 10.66
CA ASN A 228 -2.35 -6.82 11.81
C ASN A 228 -2.16 -5.70 12.85
N SER A 229 -2.09 -4.47 12.35
CA SER A 229 -1.81 -3.29 13.16
C SER A 229 -2.67 -3.20 14.43
N GLU A 230 -2.04 -3.05 15.60
CA GLU A 230 -2.76 -2.86 16.87
C GLU A 230 -3.47 -1.51 16.91
N LEU A 231 -2.85 -0.48 16.34
CA LEU A 231 -3.38 0.88 16.25
C LEU A 231 -3.01 1.49 14.91
N THR A 232 -4.01 1.82 14.11
CA THR A 232 -3.80 2.53 12.85
C THR A 232 -4.40 3.93 12.92
N ILE A 233 -3.60 4.93 12.58
CA ILE A 233 -4.04 6.31 12.40
C ILE A 233 -3.94 6.65 10.91
N GLY A 234 -5.01 7.14 10.32
CA GLY A 234 -5.05 7.56 8.93
C GLY A 234 -5.80 8.86 8.71
N PRO A 235 -5.71 9.45 7.51
CA PRO A 235 -6.32 10.73 7.22
C PRO A 235 -7.84 10.61 7.16
N LYS A 236 -8.54 11.60 7.73
CA LYS A 236 -10.00 11.71 7.63
C LYS A 236 -10.47 11.95 6.20
N LYS A 237 -9.67 12.65 5.40
CA LYS A 237 -9.91 12.89 3.98
C LYS A 237 -8.94 12.05 3.16
N TRP A 238 -9.44 11.05 2.46
CA TRP A 238 -8.61 10.22 1.60
C TRP A 238 -8.22 10.92 0.30
N LYS A 239 -9.18 11.63 -0.29
CA LYS A 239 -8.98 12.49 -1.44
C LYS A 239 -9.18 13.96 -1.06
N ARG A 240 -8.64 14.86 -1.85
CA ARG A 240 -8.68 16.30 -1.58
C ARG A 240 -10.11 16.86 -1.48
N ASP A 241 -11.04 16.33 -2.27
CA ASP A 241 -12.46 16.69 -2.24
C ASP A 241 -13.21 16.11 -1.02
N GLY A 242 -12.54 15.28 -0.23
CA GLY A 242 -13.12 14.61 0.95
C GLY A 242 -13.83 13.30 0.65
N THR A 243 -13.81 12.82 -0.60
CA THR A 243 -14.34 11.49 -0.96
C THR A 243 -13.36 10.38 -0.63
N GLY A 244 -13.79 9.10 -0.74
CA GLY A 244 -12.96 7.91 -0.53
C GLY A 244 -12.63 7.61 0.94
N SER A 245 -13.30 8.25 1.91
CA SER A 245 -13.07 8.00 3.34
C SER A 245 -13.50 6.61 3.80
N ASP A 246 -14.30 5.91 3.01
CA ASP A 246 -14.78 4.54 3.22
C ASP A 246 -13.71 3.46 3.00
N ILE A 247 -12.56 3.81 2.47
CA ILE A 247 -11.39 2.93 2.44
C ILE A 247 -10.84 2.65 3.85
N MET A 248 -10.99 3.60 4.77
CA MET A 248 -10.54 3.47 6.15
C MET A 248 -11.44 2.53 6.93
N LEU A 249 -10.85 1.52 7.58
CA LEU A 249 -11.60 0.62 8.45
C LEU A 249 -12.26 1.38 9.60
N ASP A 250 -13.40 0.88 10.08
CA ASP A 250 -14.10 1.51 11.20
C ASP A 250 -13.33 1.45 12.52
N THR A 251 -12.42 0.47 12.64
CA THR A 251 -11.52 0.31 13.78
C THR A 251 -10.31 1.25 13.75
N TRP A 252 -10.06 1.94 12.64
CA TRP A 252 -8.93 2.83 12.47
C TRP A 252 -9.28 4.26 12.87
N ILE A 253 -8.33 4.95 13.50
CA ILE A 253 -8.50 6.33 13.91
C ILE A 253 -8.36 7.26 12.70
N LYS A 254 -9.36 8.10 12.49
CA LYS A 254 -9.41 9.07 11.37
C LYS A 254 -9.19 10.49 11.90
N ILE A 255 -8.13 11.18 11.46
CA ILE A 255 -7.79 12.54 11.90
C ILE A 255 -7.60 13.54 10.77
#